data_5e332e6e4d2bbc71c2200328f6380744
#
_entry.id   5e332e6e4d2bbc71c2200328f6380744
#
_cell.length_a   1.000
_cell.length_b   1.000
_cell.length_c   1.000
_cell.angle_alpha   90.00
_cell.angle_beta   90.00
_cell.angle_gamma   90.00
#
_symmetry.space_group_name_H-M   'P 1'
#
loop_
_entity.id
_entity.type
_entity.pdbx_description
1 polymer ?
#
loop_
_entity_poly.entity_id
_entity_poly.type
_entity_poly.pdbx_seq_one_letter_code
_entity_poly.pdbx_strand_id
1 'polypeptide(L)'
;MRALESIQSQDLYDLQIVVVCRDAAPGVRHSLQVAADRDIHIDLIDVEDAKRGACLRAGFDASRGSQIIAMNADEWFAPHALSKMVDIACDTAADIVFPTVSLDRYDAHRERHSRVLDATHISIDSESSMVAGLPQLILGGLVAQVSGVMYTRPLFEACLLCDKTFRTVGFMACALSQAQRVSGCGDACFHAAAPKLTDAFDPTMYAKVSDDTRALDELADSLSEADSGGWLMLASQKFYFAGLVACIENLCLSPHGVSSIERSARMRDMLEAPRTRQMVAALKDDHRGLGLLFGPIASAKPTRCVMYTHLAAFLNRTGAKTA
;
A
#
# COMPACT_ATOMS: atom_id res chain seq x y z
N MET A 1 -5.93 18.88 -10.36
CA MET A 1 -5.28 19.09 -11.68
C MET A 1 -3.87 18.51 -11.73
N ARG A 2 -3.02 18.58 -10.68
CA ARG A 2 -1.63 18.08 -10.68
C ARG A 2 -1.47 16.63 -11.19
N ALA A 3 -2.36 15.73 -10.75
CA ALA A 3 -2.37 14.33 -11.21
C ALA A 3 -2.48 14.24 -12.76
N LEU A 4 -3.49 14.90 -13.32
CA LEU A 4 -3.75 14.90 -14.77
C LEU A 4 -2.59 15.56 -15.53
N GLU A 5 -2.12 16.72 -15.07
CA GLU A 5 -0.98 17.42 -15.67
C GLU A 5 0.29 16.57 -15.69
N SER A 6 0.53 15.78 -14.61
CA SER A 6 1.69 14.90 -14.54
C SER A 6 1.64 13.75 -15.56
N ILE A 7 0.45 13.29 -15.93
CA ILE A 7 0.28 12.26 -16.95
C ILE A 7 0.36 12.88 -18.36
N GLN A 8 -0.29 14.02 -18.59
CA GLN A 8 -0.26 14.72 -19.88
C GLN A 8 1.15 15.19 -20.27
N SER A 9 2.03 15.44 -19.27
CA SER A 9 3.41 15.86 -19.51
C SER A 9 4.39 14.71 -19.71
N GLN A 10 3.93 13.46 -19.72
CA GLN A 10 4.79 12.32 -20.02
C GLN A 10 5.14 12.27 -21.52
N ASP A 11 6.28 11.67 -21.81
CA ASP A 11 6.81 11.47 -23.16
C ASP A 11 6.28 10.18 -23.84
N LEU A 12 5.09 9.73 -23.47
CA LEU A 12 4.43 8.54 -23.99
C LEU A 12 3.24 8.95 -24.87
N TYR A 13 3.27 8.62 -26.17
CA TYR A 13 2.22 8.99 -27.12
C TYR A 13 1.03 8.03 -27.15
N ASP A 14 1.26 6.74 -26.93
CA ASP A 14 0.19 5.73 -26.89
C ASP A 14 -0.36 5.61 -25.48
N LEU A 15 -1.10 6.63 -25.07
CA LEU A 15 -1.63 6.77 -23.72
C LEU A 15 -3.13 7.10 -23.76
N GLN A 16 -3.93 6.36 -23.00
CA GLN A 16 -5.33 6.68 -22.70
C GLN A 16 -5.44 7.08 -21.22
N ILE A 17 -6.12 8.17 -20.95
CA ILE A 17 -6.37 8.69 -19.60
C ILE A 17 -7.87 8.53 -19.30
N VAL A 18 -8.24 7.57 -18.48
CA VAL A 18 -9.62 7.39 -18.05
C VAL A 18 -9.82 8.06 -16.69
N VAL A 19 -10.55 9.15 -16.65
CA VAL A 19 -10.85 9.89 -15.43
C VAL A 19 -12.23 9.48 -14.93
N VAL A 20 -12.27 8.77 -13.79
CA VAL A 20 -13.51 8.36 -13.15
C VAL A 20 -13.91 9.37 -12.08
N CYS A 21 -14.98 10.10 -12.33
CA CYS A 21 -15.54 11.09 -11.43
C CYS A 21 -16.60 10.45 -10.53
N ARG A 22 -16.33 10.45 -9.21
CA ARG A 22 -17.30 10.10 -8.20
C ARG A 22 -17.67 11.34 -7.39
N ASP A 23 -18.92 11.74 -7.42
CA ASP A 23 -19.44 12.88 -6.64
C ASP A 23 -18.58 14.14 -6.75
N ALA A 24 -18.04 14.41 -7.93
CA ALA A 24 -17.15 15.53 -8.15
C ALA A 24 -17.90 16.86 -7.97
N ALA A 25 -17.31 17.78 -7.20
CA ALA A 25 -17.88 19.14 -7.09
C ALA A 25 -18.00 19.79 -8.47
N PRO A 26 -19.08 20.59 -8.73
CA PRO A 26 -19.36 21.14 -10.06
C PRO A 26 -18.17 21.87 -10.71
N GLY A 27 -17.41 22.63 -9.93
CA GLY A 27 -16.21 23.32 -10.42
C GLY A 27 -15.09 22.37 -10.86
N VAL A 28 -14.90 21.25 -10.13
CA VAL A 28 -13.92 20.20 -10.48
C VAL A 28 -14.38 19.50 -11.76
N ARG A 29 -15.66 19.11 -11.82
CA ARG A 29 -16.25 18.44 -12.99
C ARG A 29 -16.14 19.31 -14.24
N HIS A 30 -16.43 20.61 -14.12
CA HIS A 30 -16.26 21.56 -15.23
C HIS A 30 -14.80 21.64 -15.70
N SER A 31 -13.85 21.75 -14.78
CA SER A 31 -12.42 21.81 -15.13
C SER A 31 -11.94 20.54 -15.83
N LEU A 32 -12.41 19.38 -15.43
CA LEU A 32 -12.11 18.10 -16.07
C LEU A 32 -12.73 18.01 -17.46
N GLN A 33 -13.96 18.51 -17.64
CA GLN A 33 -14.59 18.58 -18.96
C GLN A 33 -13.80 19.47 -19.92
N VAL A 34 -13.37 20.64 -19.47
CA VAL A 34 -12.51 21.54 -20.28
C VAL A 34 -11.18 20.87 -20.65
N ALA A 35 -10.61 20.05 -19.77
CA ALA A 35 -9.40 19.29 -20.09
C ALA A 35 -9.69 18.21 -21.14
N ALA A 36 -10.76 17.44 -21.00
CA ALA A 36 -11.16 16.40 -21.95
C ALA A 36 -11.52 16.97 -23.33
N ASP A 37 -12.14 18.15 -23.39
CA ASP A 37 -12.47 18.81 -24.65
C ASP A 37 -11.21 19.27 -25.44
N ARG A 38 -10.07 19.37 -24.75
CA ARG A 38 -8.79 19.81 -25.33
C ARG A 38 -7.81 18.69 -25.63
N ASP A 39 -8.02 17.53 -25.04
CA ASP A 39 -7.11 16.38 -25.12
C ASP A 39 -7.89 15.10 -25.41
N ILE A 40 -7.73 14.59 -26.62
CA ILE A 40 -8.44 13.39 -27.11
C ILE A 40 -8.04 12.11 -26.38
N HIS A 41 -6.98 12.13 -25.60
CA HIS A 41 -6.55 10.97 -24.79
C HIS A 41 -7.34 10.84 -23.49
N ILE A 42 -8.15 11.87 -23.13
CA ILE A 42 -8.91 11.89 -21.89
C ILE A 42 -10.34 11.42 -22.13
N ASP A 43 -10.68 10.28 -21.53
CA ASP A 43 -12.04 9.77 -21.41
C ASP A 43 -12.58 10.09 -20.00
N LEU A 44 -13.73 10.75 -19.90
CA LEU A 44 -14.34 11.18 -18.64
C LEU A 44 -15.59 10.36 -18.35
N ILE A 45 -15.61 9.69 -17.20
CA ILE A 45 -16.71 8.81 -16.77
C ILE A 45 -17.26 9.30 -15.44
N ASP A 46 -18.57 9.47 -15.36
CA ASP A 46 -19.27 9.75 -14.10
C ASP A 46 -19.81 8.45 -13.51
N VAL A 47 -19.56 8.24 -12.22
CA VAL A 47 -20.07 7.10 -11.45
C VAL A 47 -20.74 7.64 -10.20
N GLU A 48 -22.05 7.38 -10.08
CA GLU A 48 -22.83 7.85 -8.94
C GLU A 48 -22.73 6.87 -7.76
N ASP A 49 -22.61 7.40 -6.55
CA ASP A 49 -22.70 6.71 -5.25
C ASP A 49 -21.89 5.39 -5.17
N ALA A 50 -20.75 5.32 -5.86
CA ALA A 50 -20.00 4.10 -6.03
C ALA A 50 -18.89 3.96 -4.98
N LYS A 51 -18.66 2.73 -4.52
CA LYS A 51 -17.47 2.36 -3.75
C LYS A 51 -16.24 2.40 -4.65
N ARG A 52 -15.03 2.56 -4.06
CA ARG A 52 -13.74 2.60 -4.79
C ARG A 52 -13.60 1.46 -5.81
N GLY A 53 -14.02 0.24 -5.47
CA GLY A 53 -13.97 -0.90 -6.36
C GLY A 53 -14.81 -0.74 -7.62
N ALA A 54 -16.00 -0.17 -7.51
CA ALA A 54 -16.85 0.12 -8.66
C ALA A 54 -16.23 1.19 -9.56
N CYS A 55 -15.57 2.21 -8.99
CA CYS A 55 -14.85 3.20 -9.77
C CYS A 55 -13.68 2.58 -10.55
N LEU A 56 -12.89 1.73 -9.91
CA LEU A 56 -11.80 1.00 -10.58
C LEU A 56 -12.32 0.10 -11.70
N ARG A 57 -13.42 -0.61 -11.46
CA ARG A 57 -14.06 -1.46 -12.48
C ARG A 57 -14.55 -0.62 -13.66
N ALA A 58 -15.26 0.47 -13.42
CA ALA A 58 -15.74 1.36 -14.48
C ALA A 58 -14.57 1.93 -15.32
N GLY A 59 -13.48 2.35 -14.65
CA GLY A 59 -12.27 2.81 -15.31
C GLY A 59 -11.61 1.73 -16.16
N PHE A 60 -11.52 0.50 -15.64
CA PHE A 60 -10.99 -0.65 -16.38
C PHE A 60 -11.85 -0.98 -17.61
N ASP A 61 -13.17 -1.04 -17.46
CA ASP A 61 -14.09 -1.40 -18.54
C ASP A 61 -14.03 -0.39 -19.70
N ALA A 62 -13.75 0.89 -19.41
CA ALA A 62 -13.56 1.93 -20.42
C ALA A 62 -12.14 1.99 -20.99
N SER A 63 -11.18 1.37 -20.33
CA SER A 63 -9.79 1.38 -20.78
C SER A 63 -9.55 0.40 -21.93
N ARG A 64 -8.57 0.72 -22.80
CA ARG A 64 -8.23 -0.07 -24.01
C ARG A 64 -6.77 -0.53 -24.03
N GLY A 65 -5.92 0.08 -23.22
CA GLY A 65 -4.48 -0.21 -23.19
C GLY A 65 -4.14 -1.65 -22.77
N SER A 66 -3.04 -2.18 -23.23
CA SER A 66 -2.49 -3.48 -22.81
C SER A 66 -1.86 -3.46 -21.44
N GLN A 67 -1.43 -2.28 -21.01
CA GLN A 67 -0.91 -2.00 -19.68
C GLN A 67 -1.90 -1.10 -18.92
N ILE A 68 -2.09 -1.36 -17.63
CA ILE A 68 -3.03 -0.65 -16.77
C ILE A 68 -2.28 -0.08 -15.57
N ILE A 69 -2.50 1.21 -15.31
CA ILE A 69 -2.05 1.88 -14.08
C ILE A 69 -3.27 2.55 -13.46
N ALA A 70 -3.54 2.26 -12.20
CA ALA A 70 -4.53 2.98 -11.40
C ALA A 70 -3.84 3.99 -10.50
N MET A 71 -4.43 5.19 -10.34
CA MET A 71 -3.90 6.21 -9.42
C MET A 71 -5.02 7.06 -8.82
N ASN A 72 -4.74 7.71 -7.70
CA ASN A 72 -5.67 8.64 -7.09
C ASN A 72 -5.39 10.08 -7.57
N ALA A 73 -6.37 10.97 -7.42
CA ALA A 73 -6.30 12.35 -7.89
C ALA A 73 -5.27 13.22 -7.12
N ASP A 74 -4.77 12.78 -5.99
CA ASP A 74 -3.75 13.44 -5.17
C ASP A 74 -2.34 12.87 -5.37
N GLU A 75 -2.18 11.91 -6.28
CA GLU A 75 -0.92 11.27 -6.64
C GLU A 75 -0.41 11.81 -7.98
N TRP A 76 0.89 11.67 -8.29
CA TRP A 76 1.46 12.11 -9.57
C TRP A 76 2.75 11.37 -9.92
N PHE A 77 3.07 11.30 -11.21
CA PHE A 77 4.34 10.79 -11.72
C PHE A 77 5.37 11.90 -11.92
N ALA A 78 6.64 11.58 -11.69
CA ALA A 78 7.75 12.40 -12.15
C ALA A 78 7.84 12.36 -13.69
N PRO A 79 8.50 13.35 -14.33
CA PRO A 79 8.73 13.32 -15.77
C PRO A 79 9.41 12.03 -16.25
N HIS A 80 9.04 11.53 -17.42
CA HIS A 80 9.58 10.32 -18.05
C HIS A 80 9.37 9.02 -17.27
N ALA A 81 8.51 9.00 -16.25
CA ALA A 81 8.30 7.81 -15.46
C ALA A 81 7.55 6.72 -16.23
N LEU A 82 6.52 7.09 -16.99
CA LEU A 82 5.69 6.12 -17.72
C LEU A 82 6.47 5.46 -18.87
N SER A 83 7.24 6.23 -19.64
CA SER A 83 8.06 5.67 -20.73
C SER A 83 9.08 4.66 -20.19
N LYS A 84 9.78 4.98 -19.09
CA LYS A 84 10.71 4.06 -18.44
C LYS A 84 10.05 2.77 -17.94
N MET A 85 8.83 2.87 -17.38
CA MET A 85 8.09 1.69 -16.94
C MET A 85 7.65 0.83 -18.12
N VAL A 86 7.25 1.44 -19.24
CA VAL A 86 6.92 0.73 -20.48
C VAL A 86 8.15 0.04 -21.06
N ASP A 87 9.30 0.71 -21.10
CA ASP A 87 10.55 0.12 -21.56
C ASP A 87 10.91 -1.13 -20.73
N ILE A 88 10.86 -1.04 -19.39
CA ILE A 88 11.10 -2.19 -18.50
C ILE A 88 10.07 -3.30 -18.76
N ALA A 89 8.78 -2.97 -18.91
CA ALA A 89 7.75 -3.96 -19.20
C ALA A 89 8.01 -4.71 -20.51
N CYS A 90 8.46 -3.99 -21.54
CA CYS A 90 8.81 -4.59 -22.85
C CYS A 90 10.08 -5.44 -22.77
N ASP A 91 11.14 -4.93 -22.14
CA ASP A 91 12.44 -5.59 -22.08
C ASP A 91 12.42 -6.86 -21.24
N THR A 92 11.62 -6.88 -20.16
CA THR A 92 11.55 -8.02 -19.24
C THR A 92 10.30 -8.88 -19.44
N ALA A 93 9.37 -8.47 -20.29
CA ALA A 93 8.03 -9.05 -20.41
C ALA A 93 7.34 -9.19 -19.03
N ALA A 94 7.48 -8.16 -18.19
CA ALA A 94 6.94 -8.17 -16.83
C ALA A 94 5.42 -8.03 -16.82
N ASP A 95 4.77 -8.82 -15.96
CA ASP A 95 3.34 -8.72 -15.69
C ASP A 95 3.04 -7.55 -14.73
N ILE A 96 4.02 -7.24 -13.87
CA ILE A 96 3.96 -6.13 -12.90
C ILE A 96 5.26 -5.32 -12.98
N VAL A 97 5.14 -3.99 -13.08
CA VAL A 97 6.29 -3.09 -12.94
C VAL A 97 6.03 -2.11 -11.79
N PHE A 98 6.87 -2.17 -10.76
CA PHE A 98 6.84 -1.25 -9.64
C PHE A 98 7.69 -0.01 -9.94
N PRO A 99 7.15 1.21 -9.80
CA PRO A 99 7.99 2.41 -9.73
C PRO A 99 8.61 2.53 -8.34
N THR A 100 9.67 3.28 -8.21
CA THR A 100 10.09 3.82 -6.91
C THR A 100 9.03 4.81 -6.43
N VAL A 101 8.56 4.64 -5.20
CA VAL A 101 7.46 5.44 -4.63
C VAL A 101 7.99 6.40 -3.58
N SER A 102 7.73 7.70 -3.77
CA SER A 102 7.95 8.72 -2.74
C SER A 102 6.65 8.95 -1.96
N LEU A 103 6.61 8.49 -0.72
CA LEU A 103 5.50 8.75 0.20
C LEU A 103 5.73 10.11 0.84
N ASP A 104 4.99 11.13 0.38
CA ASP A 104 5.17 12.51 0.77
C ASP A 104 4.19 12.93 1.87
N ARG A 105 4.70 13.57 2.91
CA ARG A 105 3.93 14.20 3.98
C ARG A 105 4.40 15.64 4.16
N TYR A 106 3.47 16.55 4.31
CA TYR A 106 3.75 17.95 4.64
C TYR A 106 3.38 18.18 6.11
N ASP A 107 4.29 18.79 6.85
CA ASP A 107 4.06 19.20 8.24
C ASP A 107 3.27 20.54 8.34
N ALA A 108 3.08 21.04 9.56
CA ALA A 108 2.40 22.31 9.81
C ALA A 108 3.14 23.54 9.23
N HIS A 109 4.45 23.44 9.00
CA HIS A 109 5.28 24.46 8.38
C HIS A 109 5.36 24.32 6.86
N ARG A 110 4.62 23.34 6.27
CA ARG A 110 4.66 22.96 4.85
C ARG A 110 6.01 22.40 4.41
N GLU A 111 6.83 21.95 5.33
CA GLU A 111 8.03 21.19 5.00
C GLU A 111 7.66 19.77 4.55
N ARG A 112 8.29 19.34 3.45
CA ARG A 112 8.06 18.02 2.87
C ARG A 112 8.96 16.99 3.53
N HIS A 113 8.37 15.96 4.08
CA HIS A 113 9.03 14.76 4.59
C HIS A 113 8.66 13.60 3.68
N SER A 114 9.66 12.95 3.08
CA SER A 114 9.44 11.84 2.15
C SER A 114 10.07 10.56 2.67
N ARG A 115 9.32 9.46 2.57
CA ARG A 115 9.83 8.11 2.72
C ARG A 115 9.84 7.47 1.34
N VAL A 116 10.99 6.95 0.92
CA VAL A 116 11.14 6.29 -0.37
C VAL A 116 10.93 4.79 -0.20
N LEU A 117 10.06 4.21 -1.03
CA LEU A 117 9.93 2.78 -1.23
C LEU A 117 10.68 2.47 -2.53
N ASP A 118 11.87 1.91 -2.38
CA ASP A 118 12.78 1.67 -3.51
C ASP A 118 12.40 0.39 -4.25
N ALA A 119 12.26 0.49 -5.58
CA ALA A 119 11.95 -0.61 -6.46
C ALA A 119 13.15 -1.08 -7.31
N THR A 120 14.33 -0.46 -7.15
CA THR A 120 15.49 -0.66 -8.04
C THR A 120 15.93 -2.12 -8.18
N HIS A 121 15.78 -2.93 -7.13
CA HIS A 121 16.31 -4.29 -7.08
C HIS A 121 15.25 -5.38 -7.28
N ILE A 122 14.03 -5.00 -7.69
CA ILE A 122 12.97 -5.99 -7.94
C ILE A 122 13.20 -6.63 -9.31
N SER A 123 13.49 -7.93 -9.30
CA SER A 123 13.58 -8.76 -10.50
C SER A 123 13.15 -10.17 -10.14
N ILE A 124 11.94 -10.53 -10.53
CA ILE A 124 11.32 -11.82 -10.24
C ILE A 124 10.88 -12.42 -11.58
N ASP A 125 11.42 -13.59 -11.91
CA ASP A 125 11.19 -14.30 -13.19
C ASP A 125 11.00 -15.81 -13.01
N SER A 126 11.01 -16.26 -11.76
CA SER A 126 10.91 -17.66 -11.38
C SER A 126 10.32 -17.79 -9.96
N GLU A 127 9.86 -18.97 -9.59
CA GLU A 127 9.36 -19.25 -8.26
C GLU A 127 10.44 -19.02 -7.18
N SER A 128 11.68 -19.39 -7.45
CA SER A 128 12.80 -19.17 -6.52
C SER A 128 13.12 -17.69 -6.34
N SER A 129 13.08 -16.88 -7.39
CA SER A 129 13.24 -15.43 -7.29
C SER A 129 12.03 -14.76 -6.65
N MET A 130 10.81 -15.33 -6.78
CA MET A 130 9.62 -14.90 -6.06
C MET A 130 9.80 -15.07 -4.55
N VAL A 131 10.21 -16.24 -4.10
CA VAL A 131 10.49 -16.51 -2.67
C VAL A 131 11.57 -15.59 -2.13
N ALA A 132 12.61 -15.30 -2.89
CA ALA A 132 13.68 -14.40 -2.47
C ALA A 132 13.28 -12.92 -2.45
N GLY A 133 12.43 -12.48 -3.39
CA GLY A 133 12.05 -11.09 -3.59
C GLY A 133 10.84 -10.64 -2.74
N LEU A 134 9.87 -11.52 -2.51
CA LEU A 134 8.64 -11.19 -1.76
C LEU A 134 8.90 -10.62 -0.36
N PRO A 135 9.82 -11.17 0.47
CA PRO A 135 10.11 -10.58 1.77
C PRO A 135 10.53 -9.11 1.68
N GLN A 136 11.27 -8.74 0.64
CA GLN A 136 11.69 -7.35 0.41
C GLN A 136 10.50 -6.47 0.01
N LEU A 137 9.60 -6.95 -0.86
CA LEU A 137 8.37 -6.25 -1.22
C LEU A 137 7.47 -6.03 0.01
N ILE A 138 7.33 -7.04 0.86
CA ILE A 138 6.51 -6.99 2.07
C ILE A 138 7.12 -5.99 3.08
N LEU A 139 8.38 -6.17 3.43
CA LEU A 139 9.07 -5.37 4.46
C LEU A 139 9.40 -3.96 3.97
N GLY A 140 9.63 -3.79 2.65
CA GLY A 140 9.79 -2.48 2.00
C GLY A 140 8.50 -1.68 1.95
N GLY A 141 7.34 -2.33 2.08
CA GLY A 141 6.02 -1.70 2.06
C GLY A 141 5.42 -1.57 0.66
N LEU A 142 6.06 -2.13 -0.37
CA LEU A 142 5.57 -2.08 -1.75
C LEU A 142 4.31 -2.93 -1.95
N VAL A 143 4.10 -4.00 -1.17
CA VAL A 143 2.84 -4.77 -1.19
C VAL A 143 1.61 -3.96 -0.79
N ALA A 144 1.80 -2.86 -0.07
CA ALA A 144 0.73 -1.93 0.28
C ALA A 144 0.52 -0.83 -0.77
N GLN A 145 1.26 -0.87 -1.88
CA GLN A 145 1.21 0.12 -2.96
C GLN A 145 0.61 -0.51 -4.22
N VAL A 146 -0.63 -0.14 -4.55
CA VAL A 146 -1.31 -0.56 -5.79
C VAL A 146 -1.36 0.60 -6.78
N SER A 147 -1.53 1.82 -6.29
CA SER A 147 -1.49 3.03 -7.12
C SER A 147 -0.11 3.25 -7.73
N GLY A 148 -0.08 3.66 -8.99
CA GLY A 148 1.16 3.94 -9.72
C GLY A 148 1.90 2.69 -10.21
N VAL A 149 1.51 1.49 -9.79
CA VAL A 149 2.07 0.23 -10.29
C VAL A 149 1.45 -0.09 -11.64
N MET A 150 2.27 -0.55 -12.59
CA MET A 150 1.84 -0.99 -13.92
C MET A 150 1.56 -2.49 -13.90
N TYR A 151 0.44 -2.89 -14.50
CA TYR A 151 0.01 -4.28 -14.64
C TYR A 151 -0.32 -4.60 -16.08
N THR A 152 -0.09 -5.80 -16.53
CA THR A 152 -0.71 -6.28 -17.77
C THR A 152 -2.23 -6.31 -17.61
N ARG A 153 -2.98 -5.99 -18.68
CA ARG A 153 -4.44 -5.99 -18.66
C ARG A 153 -5.05 -7.30 -18.16
N PRO A 154 -4.62 -8.51 -18.65
CA PRO A 154 -5.19 -9.76 -18.18
C PRO A 154 -5.01 -9.98 -16.67
N LEU A 155 -3.82 -9.62 -16.14
CA LEU A 155 -3.54 -9.73 -14.71
C LEU A 155 -4.40 -8.78 -13.89
N PHE A 156 -4.52 -7.52 -14.32
CA PHE A 156 -5.36 -6.54 -13.63
C PHE A 156 -6.83 -6.98 -13.61
N GLU A 157 -7.36 -7.50 -14.72
CA GLU A 157 -8.72 -8.04 -14.81
C GLU A 157 -8.94 -9.21 -13.85
N ALA A 158 -8.00 -10.16 -13.80
CA ALA A 158 -8.07 -11.28 -12.88
C ALA A 158 -8.11 -10.81 -11.41
N CYS A 159 -7.29 -9.80 -11.06
CA CYS A 159 -7.31 -9.20 -9.72
C CYS A 159 -8.64 -8.50 -9.39
N LEU A 160 -9.26 -7.84 -10.36
CA LEU A 160 -10.60 -7.23 -10.20
C LEU A 160 -11.70 -8.26 -9.93
N LEU A 161 -11.51 -9.51 -10.35
CA LEU A 161 -12.46 -10.60 -10.10
C LEU A 161 -12.22 -11.26 -8.74
N CYS A 162 -10.97 -11.35 -8.30
CA CYS A 162 -10.58 -11.99 -7.03
C CYS A 162 -10.94 -11.14 -5.81
N ASP A 163 -10.59 -9.87 -5.80
CA ASP A 163 -10.82 -8.97 -4.67
C ASP A 163 -11.97 -7.98 -4.93
N LYS A 164 -13.18 -8.39 -4.55
CA LYS A 164 -14.37 -7.52 -4.61
C LYS A 164 -14.32 -6.33 -3.64
N THR A 165 -13.41 -6.34 -2.69
CA THR A 165 -13.28 -5.29 -1.66
C THR A 165 -12.23 -4.24 -2.02
N PHE A 166 -11.37 -4.51 -2.98
CA PHE A 166 -10.25 -3.66 -3.41
C PHE A 166 -9.38 -3.21 -2.25
N ARG A 167 -9.04 -4.16 -1.40
CA ARG A 167 -8.04 -3.94 -0.38
C ARG A 167 -6.67 -3.96 -1.02
N THR A 168 -5.87 -2.97 -0.69
CA THR A 168 -4.56 -2.75 -1.31
C THR A 168 -3.66 -3.98 -1.24
N VAL A 169 -3.49 -4.55 -0.04
CA VAL A 169 -2.63 -5.73 0.15
C VAL A 169 -3.25 -6.99 -0.46
N GLY A 170 -4.56 -7.19 -0.30
CA GLY A 170 -5.26 -8.33 -0.92
C GLY A 170 -5.19 -8.33 -2.44
N PHE A 171 -5.37 -7.15 -3.06
CA PHE A 171 -5.20 -6.99 -4.50
C PHE A 171 -3.78 -7.33 -4.94
N MET A 172 -2.77 -6.79 -4.24
CA MET A 172 -1.37 -7.05 -4.56
C MET A 172 -0.98 -8.52 -4.33
N ALA A 173 -1.45 -9.14 -3.25
CA ALA A 173 -1.23 -10.57 -3.02
C ALA A 173 -1.83 -11.43 -4.12
N CYS A 174 -3.05 -11.11 -4.58
CA CYS A 174 -3.68 -11.77 -5.74
C CYS A 174 -2.88 -11.54 -7.03
N ALA A 175 -2.37 -10.32 -7.26
CA ALA A 175 -1.53 -10.02 -8.42
C ALA A 175 -0.22 -10.83 -8.40
N LEU A 176 0.46 -10.84 -7.25
CA LEU A 176 1.73 -11.55 -7.08
C LEU A 176 1.58 -13.08 -7.18
N SER A 177 0.43 -13.64 -6.74
CA SER A 177 0.16 -15.08 -6.88
C SER A 177 -0.05 -15.55 -8.33
N GLN A 178 -0.35 -14.64 -9.25
CA GLN A 178 -0.64 -14.94 -10.64
C GLN A 178 0.44 -14.43 -11.61
N ALA A 179 1.27 -13.47 -11.16
CA ALA A 179 2.33 -12.91 -11.99
C ALA A 179 3.46 -13.94 -12.20
N GLN A 180 3.94 -14.03 -13.43
CA GLN A 180 5.12 -14.82 -13.76
C GLN A 180 6.40 -13.98 -13.65
N ARG A 181 6.31 -12.69 -13.99
CA ARG A 181 7.46 -11.77 -13.97
C ARG A 181 7.10 -10.46 -13.32
N VAL A 182 7.93 -10.05 -12.38
CA VAL A 182 7.78 -8.77 -11.66
C VAL A 182 9.10 -8.01 -11.73
N SER A 183 9.04 -6.77 -12.17
CA SER A 183 10.22 -5.93 -12.31
C SER A 183 10.05 -4.61 -11.56
N GLY A 184 11.16 -4.02 -11.15
CA GLY A 184 11.19 -2.69 -10.58
C GLY A 184 11.80 -1.70 -11.55
N CYS A 185 11.28 -0.48 -11.57
CA CYS A 185 11.81 0.65 -12.30
C CYS A 185 12.31 1.70 -11.31
N GLY A 186 13.58 1.59 -10.92
CA GLY A 186 14.20 2.50 -9.94
C GLY A 186 14.23 3.95 -10.39
N ASP A 187 14.34 4.18 -11.69
CA ASP A 187 14.39 5.51 -12.30
C ASP A 187 13.02 6.17 -12.50
N ALA A 188 11.93 5.42 -12.38
CA ALA A 188 10.58 5.96 -12.41
C ALA A 188 10.14 6.33 -11.00
N CYS A 189 9.80 7.59 -10.76
CA CYS A 189 9.32 8.04 -9.46
C CYS A 189 7.81 8.33 -9.51
N PHE A 190 7.08 7.71 -8.58
CA PHE A 190 5.68 7.97 -8.32
C PHE A 190 5.51 8.61 -6.94
N HIS A 191 4.79 9.69 -6.87
CA HIS A 191 4.53 10.43 -5.65
C HIS A 191 3.15 10.14 -5.11
N ALA A 192 3.07 9.59 -3.91
CA ALA A 192 1.83 9.32 -3.20
C ALA A 192 1.81 10.05 -1.86
N ALA A 193 0.61 10.39 -1.39
CA ALA A 193 0.45 10.94 -0.06
C ALA A 193 0.76 9.86 0.99
N ALA A 194 1.67 10.15 1.93
CA ALA A 194 1.87 9.28 3.08
C ALA A 194 0.57 9.16 3.87
N PRO A 195 0.21 7.95 4.36
CA PRO A 195 -0.97 7.77 5.19
C PRO A 195 -0.94 8.76 6.36
N LYS A 196 -1.98 9.57 6.48
CA LYS A 196 -2.14 10.41 7.66
C LYS A 196 -2.49 9.50 8.83
N LEU A 197 -1.77 9.65 9.95
CA LEU A 197 -2.34 9.25 11.24
C LEU A 197 -3.64 10.03 11.35
N THR A 198 -4.77 9.33 11.23
CA THR A 198 -6.08 9.97 11.22
C THR A 198 -6.27 10.74 12.52
N ASP A 199 -6.76 11.98 12.43
CA ASP A 199 -7.11 12.78 13.62
C ASP A 199 -8.25 12.12 14.43
N ALA A 200 -8.84 11.07 13.93
CA ALA A 200 -9.91 10.28 14.56
C ALA A 200 -9.52 8.80 14.68
N PHE A 201 -10.00 8.17 15.75
CA PHE A 201 -9.91 6.72 15.94
C PHE A 201 -10.66 5.97 14.82
N ASP A 202 -9.96 5.06 14.13
CA ASP A 202 -10.57 4.14 13.16
C ASP A 202 -10.83 2.77 13.82
N PRO A 203 -12.09 2.44 14.16
CA PRO A 203 -12.42 1.16 14.80
C PRO A 203 -12.23 -0.05 13.87
N THR A 204 -12.09 0.16 12.56
CA THR A 204 -11.97 -0.91 11.56
C THR A 204 -10.52 -1.26 11.23
N MET A 205 -9.56 -0.48 11.74
CA MET A 205 -8.14 -0.62 11.39
C MET A 205 -7.59 -2.03 11.70
N TYR A 206 -7.92 -2.59 12.87
CA TYR A 206 -7.46 -3.91 13.26
C TYR A 206 -8.02 -5.03 12.36
N ALA A 207 -9.28 -4.93 11.96
CA ALA A 207 -9.86 -5.86 11.01
C ALA A 207 -9.17 -5.78 9.63
N LYS A 208 -8.87 -4.57 9.16
CA LYS A 208 -8.12 -4.36 7.91
C LYS A 208 -6.73 -5.01 7.97
N VAL A 209 -5.97 -4.76 9.04
CA VAL A 209 -4.64 -5.37 9.25
C VAL A 209 -4.72 -6.89 9.28
N SER A 210 -5.72 -7.44 9.97
CA SER A 210 -5.91 -8.90 10.04
C SER A 210 -6.22 -9.53 8.69
N ASP A 211 -7.06 -8.89 7.90
CA ASP A 211 -7.41 -9.38 6.56
C ASP A 211 -6.24 -9.23 5.58
N ASP A 212 -5.52 -8.09 5.61
CA ASP A 212 -4.34 -7.87 4.78
C ASP A 212 -3.26 -8.91 5.09
N THR A 213 -3.03 -9.20 6.37
CA THR A 213 -2.06 -10.23 6.77
C THR A 213 -2.50 -11.62 6.33
N ARG A 214 -3.80 -11.94 6.41
CA ARG A 214 -4.30 -13.23 5.92
C ARG A 214 -4.02 -13.42 4.44
N ALA A 215 -4.20 -12.38 3.61
CA ALA A 215 -3.86 -12.46 2.19
C ALA A 215 -2.37 -12.71 1.94
N LEU A 216 -1.48 -12.15 2.78
CA LEU A 216 -0.04 -12.45 2.70
C LEU A 216 0.29 -13.85 3.21
N ASP A 217 -0.41 -14.36 4.23
CA ASP A 217 -0.23 -15.75 4.68
C ASP A 217 -0.64 -16.75 3.60
N GLU A 218 -1.79 -16.54 2.96
CA GLU A 218 -2.27 -17.36 1.86
C GLU A 218 -1.28 -17.37 0.68
N LEU A 219 -0.68 -16.21 0.37
CA LEU A 219 0.39 -16.11 -0.62
C LEU A 219 1.65 -16.86 -0.18
N ALA A 220 2.07 -16.73 1.09
CA ALA A 220 3.23 -17.44 1.63
C ALA A 220 3.01 -18.96 1.64
N ASP A 221 1.80 -19.40 2.01
CA ASP A 221 1.44 -20.83 2.03
C ASP A 221 1.46 -21.42 0.61
N SER A 222 1.03 -20.66 -0.41
CA SER A 222 1.06 -21.10 -1.81
C SER A 222 2.49 -21.33 -2.35
N LEU A 223 3.50 -20.73 -1.73
CA LEU A 223 4.92 -20.82 -2.08
C LEU A 223 5.72 -21.63 -1.05
N SER A 224 5.07 -22.28 -0.10
CA SER A 224 5.72 -22.95 1.05
C SER A 224 6.66 -24.07 0.66
N GLU A 225 6.40 -24.80 -0.43
CA GLU A 225 7.28 -25.86 -0.94
C GLU A 225 8.63 -25.29 -1.42
N ALA A 226 8.63 -24.09 -2.01
CA ALA A 226 9.82 -23.39 -2.48
C ALA A 226 10.53 -22.61 -1.34
N ASP A 227 9.80 -22.19 -0.32
CA ASP A 227 10.32 -21.41 0.84
C ASP A 227 10.82 -22.33 1.97
N SER A 228 11.89 -23.05 1.72
CA SER A 228 12.49 -23.97 2.72
C SER A 228 12.95 -23.25 4.00
N GLY A 229 13.17 -21.95 3.97
CA GLY A 229 13.60 -21.12 5.11
C GLY A 229 12.46 -20.48 5.90
N GLY A 230 11.23 -20.54 5.43
CA GLY A 230 10.07 -19.89 6.07
C GLY A 230 10.14 -18.36 6.07
N TRP A 231 10.91 -17.78 5.14
CA TRP A 231 11.16 -16.33 5.06
C TRP A 231 9.90 -15.54 4.72
N LEU A 232 9.00 -16.10 3.90
CA LEU A 232 7.75 -15.46 3.51
C LEU A 232 6.81 -15.34 4.70
N MET A 233 6.65 -16.43 5.45
CA MET A 233 5.85 -16.42 6.66
C MET A 233 6.43 -15.46 7.71
N LEU A 234 7.76 -15.43 7.86
CA LEU A 234 8.43 -14.50 8.78
C LEU A 234 8.19 -13.03 8.35
N ALA A 235 8.24 -12.73 7.06
CA ALA A 235 7.93 -11.40 6.54
C ALA A 235 6.47 -11.01 6.81
N SER A 236 5.51 -11.92 6.62
CA SER A 236 4.11 -11.72 6.97
C SER A 236 3.91 -11.45 8.47
N GLN A 237 4.63 -12.18 9.36
CA GLN A 237 4.60 -11.92 10.80
C GLN A 237 5.10 -10.50 11.15
N LYS A 238 6.18 -10.05 10.51
CA LYS A 238 6.72 -8.69 10.71
C LYS A 238 5.75 -7.63 10.17
N PHE A 239 5.10 -7.89 9.05
CA PHE A 239 4.05 -7.02 8.51
C PHE A 239 2.88 -6.90 9.48
N TYR A 240 2.39 -8.03 10.01
CA TYR A 240 1.33 -8.03 11.03
C TYR A 240 1.75 -7.25 12.28
N PHE A 241 2.97 -7.45 12.76
CA PHE A 241 3.50 -6.70 13.89
C PHE A 241 3.46 -5.18 13.66
N ALA A 242 3.93 -4.71 12.51
CA ALA A 242 3.90 -3.29 12.17
C ALA A 242 2.45 -2.75 12.10
N GLY A 243 1.53 -3.51 11.50
CA GLY A 243 0.11 -3.19 11.48
C GLY A 243 -0.52 -3.16 12.88
N LEU A 244 -0.17 -4.09 13.75
CA LEU A 244 -0.64 -4.12 15.14
C LEU A 244 -0.13 -2.91 15.93
N VAL A 245 1.14 -2.52 15.75
CA VAL A 245 1.70 -1.29 16.35
C VAL A 245 0.89 -0.07 15.88
N ALA A 246 0.62 0.05 14.59
CA ALA A 246 -0.20 1.15 14.06
C ALA A 246 -1.64 1.15 14.64
N CYS A 247 -2.25 -0.02 14.86
CA CYS A 247 -3.56 -0.12 15.54
C CYS A 247 -3.48 0.36 17.00
N ILE A 248 -2.43 0.01 17.72
CA ILE A 248 -2.20 0.45 19.11
C ILE A 248 -1.98 1.97 19.14
N GLU A 249 -1.20 2.51 18.22
CA GLU A 249 -0.99 3.96 18.09
C GLU A 249 -2.30 4.70 17.76
N ASN A 250 -3.08 4.21 16.82
CA ASN A 250 -4.40 4.76 16.49
C ASN A 250 -5.33 4.77 17.72
N LEU A 251 -5.31 3.69 18.51
CA LEU A 251 -6.12 3.57 19.72
C LEU A 251 -5.66 4.51 20.86
N CYS A 252 -4.35 4.76 20.97
CA CYS A 252 -3.76 5.52 22.08
C CYS A 252 -3.57 7.01 21.79
N LEU A 253 -3.26 7.37 20.54
CA LEU A 253 -2.80 8.71 20.18
C LEU A 253 -3.86 9.55 19.44
N SER A 254 -5.00 8.95 19.04
CA SER A 254 -6.07 9.70 18.37
C SER A 254 -6.68 10.77 19.31
N PRO A 255 -6.78 12.03 18.88
CA PRO A 255 -7.27 13.15 19.71
C PRO A 255 -8.71 12.95 20.20
N HIS A 256 -9.56 12.32 19.40
CA HIS A 256 -10.96 11.98 19.71
C HIS A 256 -11.08 10.48 20.00
N GLY A 257 -10.23 9.99 20.90
CA GLY A 257 -10.13 8.59 21.22
C GLY A 257 -11.28 8.05 22.06
N VAL A 258 -11.29 6.77 22.21
CA VAL A 258 -12.24 6.01 23.04
C VAL A 258 -11.96 6.20 24.53
N SER A 259 -12.93 5.85 25.38
CA SER A 259 -12.76 5.86 26.84
C SER A 259 -11.62 4.92 27.27
N SER A 260 -11.06 5.16 28.46
CA SER A 260 -9.99 4.31 29.00
C SER A 260 -10.40 2.85 29.19
N ILE A 261 -11.68 2.60 29.50
CA ILE A 261 -12.24 1.25 29.66
C ILE A 261 -12.29 0.55 28.28
N GLU A 262 -12.86 1.22 27.29
CA GLU A 262 -12.96 0.69 25.93
C GLU A 262 -11.57 0.48 25.31
N ARG A 263 -10.66 1.43 25.50
CA ARG A 263 -9.26 1.28 25.06
C ARG A 263 -8.62 0.02 25.63
N SER A 264 -8.78 -0.22 26.94
CA SER A 264 -8.22 -1.38 27.60
C SER A 264 -8.86 -2.70 27.11
N ALA A 265 -10.15 -2.70 26.83
CA ALA A 265 -10.85 -3.85 26.28
C ALA A 265 -10.34 -4.17 24.86
N ARG A 266 -10.39 -3.18 23.94
CA ARG A 266 -9.91 -3.36 22.55
C ARG A 266 -8.43 -3.77 22.49
N MET A 267 -7.59 -3.16 23.36
CA MET A 267 -6.18 -3.53 23.47
C MET A 267 -6.02 -4.99 23.90
N ARG A 268 -6.79 -5.45 24.87
CA ARG A 268 -6.75 -6.85 25.32
C ARG A 268 -7.16 -7.79 24.20
N ASP A 269 -8.25 -7.49 23.48
CA ASP A 269 -8.72 -8.31 22.37
C ASP A 269 -7.63 -8.47 21.29
N MET A 270 -6.93 -7.38 20.95
CA MET A 270 -5.81 -7.41 19.99
C MET A 270 -4.62 -8.23 20.52
N LEU A 271 -4.23 -8.06 21.79
CA LEU A 271 -3.07 -8.72 22.39
C LEU A 271 -3.30 -10.21 22.66
N GLU A 272 -4.54 -10.60 22.98
CA GLU A 272 -4.92 -11.98 23.25
C GLU A 272 -5.34 -12.75 21.99
N ALA A 273 -5.48 -12.09 20.87
CA ALA A 273 -5.82 -12.73 19.61
C ALA A 273 -4.84 -13.87 19.26
N PRO A 274 -5.32 -15.03 18.80
CA PRO A 274 -4.47 -16.17 18.42
C PRO A 274 -3.34 -15.77 17.47
N ARG A 275 -3.65 -14.93 16.50
CA ARG A 275 -2.68 -14.41 15.52
C ARG A 275 -1.56 -13.61 16.18
N THR A 276 -1.87 -12.75 17.16
CA THR A 276 -0.86 -11.98 17.91
C THR A 276 0.06 -12.91 18.69
N ARG A 277 -0.46 -13.96 19.29
CA ARG A 277 0.33 -14.96 20.04
C ARG A 277 1.25 -15.76 19.10
N GLN A 278 0.75 -16.16 17.94
CA GLN A 278 1.55 -16.83 16.90
C GLN A 278 2.69 -15.93 16.42
N MET A 279 2.40 -14.67 16.12
CA MET A 279 3.39 -13.67 15.72
C MET A 279 4.46 -13.48 16.79
N VAL A 280 4.08 -13.33 18.07
CA VAL A 280 5.03 -13.18 19.18
C VAL A 280 5.93 -14.40 19.29
N ALA A 281 5.38 -15.62 19.15
CA ALA A 281 6.15 -16.86 19.18
C ALA A 281 7.15 -16.93 18.01
N ALA A 282 6.71 -16.57 16.79
CA ALA A 282 7.55 -16.60 15.59
C ALA A 282 8.68 -15.55 15.63
N LEU A 283 8.42 -14.37 16.19
CA LEU A 283 9.40 -13.25 16.22
C LEU A 283 10.25 -13.24 17.49
N LYS A 284 10.09 -14.20 18.42
CA LYS A 284 10.77 -14.19 19.71
C LYS A 284 12.30 -14.12 19.59
N ASP A 285 12.86 -14.88 18.65
CA ASP A 285 14.31 -14.95 18.43
C ASP A 285 14.82 -13.91 17.43
N ASP A 286 13.92 -13.31 16.60
CA ASP A 286 14.24 -12.31 15.59
C ASP A 286 13.58 -10.94 15.89
N HIS A 287 13.44 -10.61 17.17
CA HIS A 287 12.79 -9.36 17.59
C HIS A 287 13.72 -8.13 17.61
N ARG A 288 15.01 -8.32 17.37
CA ARG A 288 15.97 -7.21 17.32
C ARG A 288 15.62 -6.25 16.17
N GLY A 289 15.39 -4.99 16.49
CA GLY A 289 14.98 -3.98 15.51
C GLY A 289 13.47 -3.79 15.34
N LEU A 290 12.62 -4.56 16.03
CA LEU A 290 11.16 -4.36 16.00
C LEU A 290 10.69 -3.17 16.84
N GLY A 291 11.58 -2.52 17.58
CA GLY A 291 11.28 -1.32 18.35
C GLY A 291 10.70 -1.60 19.75
N LEU A 292 10.33 -0.50 20.43
CA LEU A 292 9.99 -0.49 21.85
C LEU A 292 8.70 -1.25 22.21
N LEU A 293 7.82 -1.48 21.26
CA LEU A 293 6.49 -2.07 21.52
C LEU A 293 6.49 -3.60 21.52
N PHE A 294 7.52 -4.28 21.01
CA PHE A 294 7.53 -5.74 20.97
C PHE A 294 7.39 -6.36 22.35
N GLY A 295 8.22 -5.95 23.33
CA GLY A 295 8.16 -6.48 24.70
C GLY A 295 6.81 -6.26 25.41
N PRO A 296 6.24 -5.05 25.38
CA PRO A 296 4.87 -4.79 25.84
C PRO A 296 3.80 -5.68 25.20
N ILE A 297 3.82 -5.85 23.88
CA ILE A 297 2.90 -6.72 23.13
C ILE A 297 3.10 -8.19 23.56
N ALA A 298 4.33 -8.66 23.60
CA ALA A 298 4.66 -10.04 24.00
C ALA A 298 4.20 -10.35 25.45
N SER A 299 4.22 -9.34 26.33
CA SER A 299 3.74 -9.49 27.70
C SER A 299 2.22 -9.46 27.84
N ALA A 300 1.48 -9.17 26.76
CA ALA A 300 0.02 -9.03 26.70
C ALA A 300 -0.55 -8.11 27.79
N LYS A 301 0.17 -7.03 28.15
CA LYS A 301 -0.25 -6.08 29.19
C LYS A 301 -0.68 -4.75 28.58
N PRO A 302 -2.00 -4.44 28.52
CA PRO A 302 -2.52 -3.19 27.92
C PRO A 302 -1.88 -1.93 28.48
N THR A 303 -1.69 -1.86 29.79
CA THR A 303 -1.09 -0.69 30.45
C THR A 303 0.34 -0.42 30.00
N ARG A 304 1.14 -1.47 29.78
CA ARG A 304 2.49 -1.34 29.23
C ARG A 304 2.46 -0.85 27.79
N CYS A 305 1.58 -1.39 26.97
CA CYS A 305 1.43 -0.93 25.58
C CYS A 305 1.09 0.57 25.54
N VAL A 306 0.12 1.03 26.33
CA VAL A 306 -0.23 2.47 26.42
C VAL A 306 0.98 3.32 26.81
N MET A 307 1.68 2.93 27.88
CA MET A 307 2.84 3.67 28.38
C MET A 307 3.96 3.76 27.32
N TYR A 308 4.31 2.66 26.68
CA TYR A 308 5.38 2.62 25.67
C TYR A 308 4.98 3.34 24.38
N THR A 309 3.71 3.32 23.99
CA THR A 309 3.22 4.09 22.85
C THR A 309 3.38 5.59 23.07
N HIS A 310 3.01 6.10 24.23
CA HIS A 310 3.24 7.52 24.57
C HIS A 310 4.72 7.87 24.68
N LEU A 311 5.55 6.97 25.22
CA LEU A 311 7.00 7.15 25.27
C LEU A 311 7.60 7.23 23.85
N ALA A 312 7.24 6.31 22.97
CA ALA A 312 7.69 6.31 21.56
C ALA A 312 7.27 7.59 20.83
N ALA A 313 6.02 8.02 21.00
CA ALA A 313 5.53 9.28 20.44
C ALA A 313 6.29 10.51 20.96
N PHE A 314 6.65 10.53 22.23
CA PHE A 314 7.47 11.59 22.82
C PHE A 314 8.89 11.61 22.24
N LEU A 315 9.56 10.45 22.17
CA LEU A 315 10.91 10.34 21.61
C LEU A 315 10.95 10.74 20.13
N ASN A 316 9.96 10.36 19.35
CA ASN A 316 9.86 10.75 17.94
C ASN A 316 9.68 12.27 17.77
N ARG A 317 8.97 12.96 18.69
CA ARG A 317 8.83 14.43 18.69
C ARG A 317 10.11 15.15 19.06
N THR A 318 10.94 14.56 19.92
CA THR A 318 12.21 15.17 20.39
C THR A 318 13.41 14.86 19.49
N GLY A 319 13.21 14.11 18.39
CA GLY A 319 14.29 13.74 17.46
C GLY A 319 15.27 12.70 18.03
N ALA A 320 14.99 12.12 19.19
CA ALA A 320 15.80 11.04 19.74
C ALA A 320 15.54 9.78 18.87
N LYS A 321 16.59 9.35 18.13
CA LYS A 321 16.52 8.11 17.36
C LYS A 321 16.25 6.94 18.30
N THR A 322 15.10 6.33 18.20
CA THR A 322 14.83 5.01 18.80
C THR A 322 15.56 3.98 17.95
N ALA A 323 16.69 3.51 18.42
CA ALA A 323 17.41 2.39 17.83
C ALA A 323 16.63 1.10 18.00
#